data_a6d3708f5f9c78431eebd23bdc4c6379
#
_entry.id   a6d3708f5f9c78431eebd23bdc4c6379
#
_cell.length_a   1.000
_cell.length_b   1.000
_cell.length_c   1.000
_cell.angle_alpha   90.00
_cell.angle_beta   90.00
_cell.angle_gamma   90.00
#
_symmetry.space_group_name_H-M   'P 1'
#
loop_
_entity.id
_entity.type
_entity.pdbx_description
1 polymer ?
#
loop_
_entity_poly.entity_id
_entity_poly.type
_entity_poly.pdbx_seq_one_letter_code
_entity_poly.pdbx_strand_id
1 'polypeptide(L)'
;MSNTAYIGSGTTLSSKYYLRSFYRSNREAGTSSKRREFSGNQLALADGRALRQAVRRLPSSDFSDDQDTNTRNSVLAYIQTYNNMLSSAGSSSDRTLERSAKQLKNITSEYSSELDKIGITINDDGTLTSRTTLFESADLSKFKELFSADAAYMQRTSTYAKRFASRGEALVASDNNRLMQKKNAAATGSSATDGTTTSGATESPDDGTATTAAQIVSQSLDLDTLLNTGIGKNINIIL
;
A
#
# COMPACT_ATOMS: atom_id res chain seq x y z
N MET A 1 -25.33 49.77 9.34
CA MET A 1 -24.43 48.74 9.87
C MET A 1 -24.60 47.50 9.01
N SER A 2 -23.68 47.26 8.08
CA SER A 2 -23.79 46.17 7.13
C SER A 2 -23.24 44.89 7.77
N ASN A 3 -24.13 43.94 8.04
CA ASN A 3 -23.77 42.59 8.45
C ASN A 3 -23.18 41.86 7.24
N THR A 4 -21.89 41.84 7.16
CA THR A 4 -21.18 40.96 6.19
C THR A 4 -21.21 39.56 6.78
N ALA A 5 -22.13 38.74 6.33
CA ALA A 5 -22.13 37.32 6.60
C ALA A 5 -20.83 36.75 5.98
N TYR A 6 -19.90 36.32 6.80
CA TYR A 6 -18.73 35.58 6.41
C TYR A 6 -19.20 34.17 6.01
N ILE A 7 -19.47 33.99 4.73
CA ILE A 7 -19.69 32.66 4.17
C ILE A 7 -18.32 32.02 4.08
N GLY A 8 -17.95 31.26 5.06
CA GLY A 8 -16.83 30.35 4.99
C GLY A 8 -17.13 29.32 3.91
N SER A 9 -16.71 29.59 2.66
CA SER A 9 -16.79 28.61 1.58
C SER A 9 -15.81 27.49 1.87
N GLY A 10 -16.29 26.44 2.51
CA GLY A 10 -15.55 25.20 2.71
C GLY A 10 -15.12 24.69 1.33
N THR A 11 -13.82 24.59 1.09
CA THR A 11 -13.30 24.09 -0.20
C THR A 11 -13.75 22.65 -0.40
N THR A 12 -14.55 22.40 -1.42
CA THR A 12 -14.97 21.04 -1.79
C THR A 12 -13.82 20.31 -2.47
N LEU A 13 -13.35 19.22 -1.86
CA LEU A 13 -12.26 18.40 -2.37
C LEU A 13 -12.81 17.16 -3.11
N SER A 14 -12.32 16.89 -4.29
CA SER A 14 -12.76 15.74 -5.09
C SER A 14 -12.27 14.40 -4.52
N SER A 15 -12.96 13.30 -4.85
CA SER A 15 -12.50 11.94 -4.51
C SER A 15 -11.10 11.64 -5.06
N LYS A 16 -10.71 12.20 -6.21
CA LYS A 16 -9.35 12.11 -6.76
C LYS A 16 -8.30 12.77 -5.86
N TYR A 17 -8.64 13.90 -5.22
CA TYR A 17 -7.75 14.54 -4.25
C TYR A 17 -7.50 13.62 -3.05
N TYR A 18 -8.55 13.06 -2.47
CA TYR A 18 -8.44 12.12 -1.35
C TYR A 18 -7.65 10.87 -1.74
N LEU A 19 -7.91 10.29 -2.91
CA LEU A 19 -7.18 9.14 -3.41
C LEU A 19 -5.67 9.44 -3.53
N ARG A 20 -5.30 10.57 -4.16
CA ARG A 20 -3.90 11.00 -4.23
C ARG A 20 -3.27 11.20 -2.86
N SER A 21 -4.06 11.69 -1.90
CA SER A 21 -3.63 11.89 -0.53
C SER A 21 -3.38 10.56 0.21
N PHE A 22 -4.16 9.51 -0.09
CA PHE A 22 -3.96 8.17 0.45
C PHE A 22 -2.71 7.51 -0.17
N TYR A 23 -2.48 7.71 -1.46
CA TYR A 23 -1.31 7.23 -2.20
C TYR A 23 -0.10 8.17 -2.13
N ARG A 24 0.00 9.06 -1.15
CA ARG A 24 1.08 10.07 -1.11
C ARG A 24 2.49 9.48 -1.15
N SER A 25 2.69 8.29 -0.60
CA SER A 25 3.98 7.57 -0.60
C SER A 25 4.29 6.89 -1.94
N ASN A 26 3.27 6.65 -2.79
CA ASN A 26 3.43 6.08 -4.12
C ASN A 26 2.27 6.55 -5.02
N ARG A 27 2.34 7.78 -5.51
CA ARG A 27 1.26 8.46 -6.26
C ARG A 27 0.92 7.77 -7.57
N GLU A 28 1.89 7.18 -8.22
CA GLU A 28 1.73 6.51 -9.50
C GLU A 28 0.87 5.25 -9.37
N ALA A 29 1.03 4.49 -8.29
CA ALA A 29 0.20 3.32 -8.01
C ALA A 29 -1.29 3.67 -7.79
N GLY A 30 -1.61 4.91 -7.43
CA GLY A 30 -2.99 5.42 -7.36
C GLY A 30 -3.59 5.79 -8.72
N THR A 31 -2.80 5.74 -9.81
CA THR A 31 -3.23 6.10 -11.17
C THR A 31 -3.42 4.84 -11.99
N SER A 32 -4.64 4.57 -12.46
CA SER A 32 -4.99 3.32 -13.15
C SER A 32 -4.09 2.99 -14.35
N SER A 33 -3.70 3.99 -15.15
CA SER A 33 -2.83 3.80 -16.31
C SER A 33 -1.40 3.39 -15.92
N LYS A 34 -0.92 3.83 -14.77
CA LYS A 34 0.44 3.56 -14.28
C LYS A 34 0.57 2.25 -13.51
N ARG A 35 -0.53 1.70 -13.00
CA ARG A 35 -0.50 0.46 -12.19
C ARG A 35 0.12 -0.73 -12.93
N ARG A 36 0.04 -0.78 -14.24
CA ARG A 36 0.62 -1.86 -15.06
C ARG A 36 2.15 -1.90 -15.06
N GLU A 37 2.80 -0.80 -14.67
CA GLU A 37 4.26 -0.68 -14.61
C GLU A 37 4.85 -1.29 -13.32
N PHE A 38 3.99 -1.63 -12.34
CA PHE A 38 4.39 -2.17 -11.05
C PHE A 38 4.24 -3.69 -10.99
N SER A 39 5.15 -4.35 -10.27
CA SER A 39 4.97 -5.75 -9.91
C SER A 39 3.83 -5.94 -8.91
N GLY A 40 3.29 -7.16 -8.80
CA GLY A 40 2.25 -7.48 -7.82
C GLY A 40 2.66 -7.14 -6.38
N ASN A 41 3.92 -7.39 -6.00
CA ASN A 41 4.43 -7.06 -4.68
C ASN A 41 4.55 -5.55 -4.44
N GLN A 42 4.95 -4.78 -5.45
CA GLN A 42 5.01 -3.32 -5.38
C GLN A 42 3.60 -2.72 -5.26
N LEU A 43 2.62 -3.24 -6.02
CA LEU A 43 1.22 -2.84 -5.88
C LEU A 43 0.68 -3.18 -4.50
N ALA A 44 0.96 -4.38 -3.99
CA ALA A 44 0.53 -4.78 -2.65
C ALA A 44 1.07 -3.83 -1.57
N LEU A 45 2.35 -3.44 -1.65
CA LEU A 45 2.92 -2.46 -0.75
C LEU A 45 2.23 -1.10 -0.86
N ALA A 46 2.06 -0.60 -2.08
CA ALA A 46 1.47 0.71 -2.33
C ALA A 46 0.01 0.78 -1.86
N ASP A 47 -0.79 -0.24 -2.19
CA ASP A 47 -2.21 -0.31 -1.86
C ASP A 47 -2.42 -0.55 -0.35
N GLY A 48 -1.59 -1.39 0.27
CA GLY A 48 -1.62 -1.59 1.72
C GLY A 48 -1.31 -0.31 2.49
N ARG A 49 -0.30 0.44 2.07
CA ARG A 49 0.03 1.75 2.64
C ARG A 49 -1.08 2.77 2.40
N ALA A 50 -1.68 2.77 1.21
CA ALA A 50 -2.77 3.67 0.87
C ALA A 50 -4.03 3.36 1.70
N LEU A 51 -4.42 2.09 1.84
CA LEU A 51 -5.56 1.71 2.69
C LEU A 51 -5.29 2.06 4.16
N ARG A 52 -4.08 1.79 4.67
CA ARG A 52 -3.69 2.23 6.02
C ARG A 52 -3.81 3.75 6.19
N GLN A 53 -3.47 4.52 5.17
CA GLN A 53 -3.60 5.98 5.20
C GLN A 53 -5.07 6.42 5.14
N ALA A 54 -5.89 5.75 4.34
CA ALA A 54 -7.33 6.00 4.26
C ALA A 54 -8.03 5.75 5.60
N VAL A 55 -7.79 4.59 6.23
CA VAL A 55 -8.35 4.25 7.56
C VAL A 55 -7.86 5.16 8.70
N ARG A 56 -6.76 5.87 8.51
CA ARG A 56 -6.29 6.87 9.49
C ARG A 56 -6.92 8.23 9.29
N ARG A 57 -7.17 8.61 8.03
CA ARG A 57 -7.64 9.95 7.67
C ARG A 57 -9.15 10.06 7.67
N LEU A 58 -9.83 9.03 7.19
CA LEU A 58 -11.29 9.04 7.09
C LEU A 58 -11.97 9.24 8.46
N PRO A 59 -11.54 8.57 9.54
CA PRO A 59 -12.07 8.81 10.87
C PRO A 59 -11.85 10.22 11.43
N SER A 60 -10.84 10.92 10.92
CA SER A 60 -10.55 12.31 11.28
C SER A 60 -11.34 13.32 10.45
N SER A 61 -12.20 12.85 9.54
CA SER A 61 -13.12 13.72 8.79
C SER A 61 -14.18 14.28 9.72
N ASP A 62 -14.59 15.50 9.45
CA ASP A 62 -15.72 16.11 10.11
C ASP A 62 -17.00 15.60 9.41
N PHE A 63 -17.82 14.83 10.16
CA PHE A 63 -19.10 14.29 9.67
C PHE A 63 -20.23 15.28 9.88
N SER A 64 -19.97 16.57 9.77
CA SER A 64 -20.99 17.63 9.82
C SER A 64 -21.59 17.88 8.42
N ASP A 65 -22.78 18.47 8.39
CA ASP A 65 -23.49 18.78 7.15
C ASP A 65 -22.68 19.72 6.24
N ASP A 66 -21.90 20.62 6.80
CA ASP A 66 -21.02 21.52 6.05
C ASP A 66 -19.90 20.78 5.29
N GLN A 67 -19.55 19.57 5.72
CA GLN A 67 -18.52 18.73 5.13
C GLN A 67 -19.08 17.51 4.39
N ASP A 68 -20.38 17.45 4.15
CA ASP A 68 -21.07 16.31 3.54
C ASP A 68 -20.39 15.86 2.24
N THR A 69 -20.19 16.74 1.29
CA THR A 69 -19.56 16.42 0.00
C THR A 69 -18.10 15.94 0.19
N ASN A 70 -17.35 16.54 1.11
CA ASN A 70 -15.98 16.13 1.40
C ASN A 70 -15.93 14.74 2.04
N THR A 71 -16.81 14.44 2.96
CA THR A 71 -16.94 13.13 3.61
C THR A 71 -17.28 12.07 2.58
N ARG A 72 -18.28 12.28 1.71
CA ARG A 72 -18.65 11.33 0.65
C ARG A 72 -17.50 11.11 -0.33
N ASN A 73 -16.82 12.15 -0.77
CA ASN A 73 -15.66 12.04 -1.65
C ASN A 73 -14.50 11.29 -1.00
N SER A 74 -14.28 11.45 0.30
CA SER A 74 -13.29 10.69 1.06
C SER A 74 -13.66 9.21 1.14
N VAL A 75 -14.95 8.88 1.36
CA VAL A 75 -15.44 7.50 1.36
C VAL A 75 -15.34 6.86 -0.04
N LEU A 76 -15.63 7.59 -1.12
CA LEU A 76 -15.41 7.08 -2.49
C LEU A 76 -13.95 6.76 -2.75
N ALA A 77 -13.03 7.60 -2.27
CA ALA A 77 -11.60 7.32 -2.36
C ALA A 77 -11.18 6.10 -1.51
N TYR A 78 -11.79 5.90 -0.35
CA TYR A 78 -11.61 4.70 0.48
C TYR A 78 -12.08 3.44 -0.28
N ILE A 79 -13.27 3.45 -0.87
CA ILE A 79 -13.80 2.33 -1.68
C ILE A 79 -12.80 1.96 -2.78
N GLN A 80 -12.30 2.92 -3.53
CA GLN A 80 -11.32 2.67 -4.57
C GLN A 80 -10.00 2.09 -4.01
N THR A 81 -9.54 2.59 -2.88
CA THR A 81 -8.32 2.09 -2.23
C THR A 81 -8.50 0.67 -1.71
N TYR A 82 -9.66 0.36 -1.14
CA TYR A 82 -10.04 -0.98 -0.70
C TYR A 82 -10.04 -1.96 -1.89
N ASN A 83 -10.70 -1.60 -2.99
CA ASN A 83 -10.76 -2.43 -4.20
C ASN A 83 -9.37 -2.66 -4.81
N ASN A 84 -8.54 -1.61 -4.85
CA ASN A 84 -7.16 -1.73 -5.31
C ASN A 84 -6.35 -2.71 -4.47
N MET A 85 -6.52 -2.70 -3.14
CA MET A 85 -5.84 -3.65 -2.25
C MET A 85 -6.28 -5.09 -2.52
N LEU A 86 -7.58 -5.35 -2.75
CA LEU A 86 -8.07 -6.68 -3.12
C LEU A 86 -7.45 -7.13 -4.46
N SER A 87 -7.40 -6.24 -5.45
CA SER A 87 -6.81 -6.51 -6.76
C SER A 87 -5.32 -6.84 -6.66
N SER A 88 -4.56 -6.08 -5.88
CA SER A 88 -3.12 -6.33 -5.71
C SER A 88 -2.83 -7.62 -4.93
N ALA A 89 -3.70 -8.01 -3.99
CA ALA A 89 -3.61 -9.30 -3.33
C ALA A 89 -3.73 -10.47 -4.31
N GLY A 90 -4.68 -10.38 -5.25
CA GLY A 90 -4.84 -11.38 -6.31
C GLY A 90 -3.73 -11.39 -7.36
N SER A 91 -3.03 -10.25 -7.52
CA SER A 91 -1.90 -10.14 -8.45
C SER A 91 -0.57 -10.57 -7.83
N SER A 92 -0.50 -10.74 -6.52
CA SER A 92 0.65 -11.27 -5.81
C SER A 92 0.52 -12.78 -5.66
N SER A 93 1.64 -13.50 -5.79
CA SER A 93 1.69 -14.95 -5.50
C SER A 93 1.81 -15.27 -4.00
N ASP A 94 1.73 -14.27 -3.13
CA ASP A 94 1.90 -14.44 -1.69
C ASP A 94 0.61 -14.81 -0.98
N ARG A 95 0.57 -16.04 -0.44
CA ARG A 95 -0.60 -16.57 0.28
C ARG A 95 -0.97 -15.78 1.53
N THR A 96 -0.04 -15.03 2.12
CA THR A 96 -0.32 -14.22 3.32
C THR A 96 -1.12 -12.97 2.94
N LEU A 97 -0.80 -12.37 1.79
CA LEU A 97 -1.59 -11.26 1.24
C LEU A 97 -3.00 -11.72 0.86
N GLU A 98 -3.13 -12.87 0.19
CA GLU A 98 -4.44 -13.46 -0.15
C GLU A 98 -5.29 -13.72 1.10
N ARG A 99 -4.71 -14.32 2.16
CA ARG A 99 -5.40 -14.55 3.43
C ARG A 99 -5.85 -13.24 4.07
N SER A 100 -5.00 -12.22 4.05
CA SER A 100 -5.33 -10.90 4.61
C SER A 100 -6.48 -10.24 3.85
N ALA A 101 -6.48 -10.34 2.52
CA ALA A 101 -7.58 -9.86 1.69
C ALA A 101 -8.88 -10.63 1.95
N LYS A 102 -8.81 -11.96 2.07
CA LYS A 102 -9.98 -12.80 2.41
C LYS A 102 -10.56 -12.42 3.79
N GLN A 103 -9.72 -12.21 4.78
CA GLN A 103 -10.17 -11.77 6.11
C GLN A 103 -10.81 -10.38 6.07
N LEU A 104 -10.25 -9.47 5.28
CA LEU A 104 -10.85 -8.14 5.09
C LEU A 104 -12.22 -8.22 4.41
N LYS A 105 -12.39 -9.08 3.38
CA LYS A 105 -13.69 -9.34 2.76
C LYS A 105 -14.69 -9.88 3.78
N ASN A 106 -14.30 -10.84 4.62
CA ASN A 106 -15.17 -11.41 5.65
C ASN A 106 -15.63 -10.34 6.64
N ILE A 107 -14.70 -9.50 7.11
CA ILE A 107 -15.05 -8.37 7.99
C ILE A 107 -16.04 -7.44 7.30
N THR A 108 -15.78 -7.07 6.05
CA THR A 108 -16.65 -6.18 5.30
C THR A 108 -18.04 -6.78 5.12
N SER A 109 -18.15 -8.09 4.89
CA SER A 109 -19.43 -8.80 4.78
C SER A 109 -20.23 -8.78 6.08
N GLU A 110 -19.59 -8.75 7.25
CA GLU A 110 -20.29 -8.62 8.54
C GLU A 110 -21.03 -7.28 8.67
N TYR A 111 -20.60 -6.24 7.94
CA TYR A 111 -21.21 -4.91 7.90
C TYR A 111 -22.02 -4.65 6.64
N SER A 112 -22.41 -5.71 5.92
CA SER A 112 -23.12 -5.57 4.64
C SER A 112 -24.43 -4.77 4.78
N SER A 113 -25.21 -4.99 5.85
CA SER A 113 -26.46 -4.28 6.10
C SER A 113 -26.24 -2.79 6.37
N GLU A 114 -25.20 -2.44 7.12
CA GLU A 114 -24.86 -1.05 7.45
C GLU A 114 -24.30 -0.32 6.23
N LEU A 115 -23.46 -1.00 5.44
CA LEU A 115 -22.94 -0.48 4.17
C LEU A 115 -24.07 -0.24 3.16
N ASP A 116 -25.01 -1.18 3.06
CA ASP A 116 -26.18 -1.05 2.18
C ASP A 116 -27.06 0.15 2.52
N LYS A 117 -27.24 0.46 3.80
CA LYS A 117 -28.01 1.64 4.28
C LYS A 117 -27.42 2.96 3.83
N ILE A 118 -26.12 3.02 3.55
CA ILE A 118 -25.44 4.21 3.01
C ILE A 118 -25.15 4.10 1.52
N GLY A 119 -25.75 3.13 0.82
CA GLY A 119 -25.61 2.95 -0.60
C GLY A 119 -24.27 2.35 -1.05
N ILE A 120 -23.57 1.64 -0.18
CA ILE A 120 -22.38 0.86 -0.54
C ILE A 120 -22.77 -0.61 -0.64
N THR A 121 -22.60 -1.19 -1.82
CA THR A 121 -22.87 -2.60 -2.11
C THR A 121 -21.58 -3.40 -2.16
N ILE A 122 -21.60 -4.59 -1.58
CA ILE A 122 -20.51 -5.58 -1.69
C ILE A 122 -20.83 -6.48 -2.88
N ASN A 123 -19.92 -6.51 -3.85
CA ASN A 123 -20.03 -7.37 -5.04
C ASN A 123 -19.63 -8.81 -4.71
N ASP A 124 -19.93 -9.77 -5.59
CA ASP A 124 -19.64 -11.19 -5.41
C ASP A 124 -18.14 -11.48 -5.24
N ASP A 125 -17.28 -10.68 -5.85
CA ASP A 125 -15.82 -10.75 -5.70
C ASP A 125 -15.31 -10.09 -4.41
N GLY A 126 -16.20 -9.51 -3.60
CA GLY A 126 -15.91 -8.80 -2.35
C GLY A 126 -15.46 -7.36 -2.53
N THR A 127 -15.45 -6.84 -3.76
CA THR A 127 -15.21 -5.40 -4.01
C THR A 127 -16.41 -4.57 -3.58
N LEU A 128 -16.19 -3.28 -3.39
CA LEU A 128 -17.22 -2.31 -2.99
C LEU A 128 -17.61 -1.42 -4.16
N THR A 129 -18.89 -1.13 -4.28
CA THR A 129 -19.45 -0.19 -5.26
C THR A 129 -20.44 0.74 -4.57
N SER A 130 -20.45 2.02 -4.92
CA SER A 130 -21.44 2.99 -4.43
C SER A 130 -22.61 3.09 -5.37
N ARG A 131 -23.83 3.03 -4.84
CA ARG A 131 -25.09 3.33 -5.55
C ARG A 131 -25.34 4.84 -5.45
N THR A 132 -25.05 5.58 -6.50
CA THR A 132 -25.00 7.05 -6.50
C THR A 132 -26.16 7.71 -5.76
N THR A 133 -27.41 7.42 -6.14
CA THR A 133 -28.59 8.06 -5.56
C THR A 133 -28.70 7.81 -4.05
N LEU A 134 -28.55 6.57 -3.60
CA LEU A 134 -28.66 6.23 -2.19
C LEU A 134 -27.46 6.73 -1.41
N PHE A 135 -26.25 6.66 -1.99
CA PHE A 135 -25.03 7.15 -1.38
C PHE A 135 -25.06 8.68 -1.16
N GLU A 136 -25.60 9.43 -2.11
CA GLU A 136 -25.75 10.89 -2.04
C GLU A 136 -26.86 11.34 -1.07
N SER A 137 -27.91 10.53 -0.88
CA SER A 137 -29.04 10.85 -0.01
C SER A 137 -28.94 10.27 1.41
N ALA A 138 -27.96 9.40 1.67
CA ALA A 138 -27.83 8.76 2.97
C ALA A 138 -27.39 9.76 4.06
N ASP A 139 -27.90 9.58 5.26
CA ASP A 139 -27.59 10.41 6.41
C ASP A 139 -26.13 10.30 6.84
N LEU A 140 -25.47 11.41 7.11
CA LEU A 140 -24.07 11.45 7.56
C LEU A 140 -23.84 10.76 8.90
N SER A 141 -24.84 10.68 9.76
CA SER A 141 -24.75 9.92 11.01
C SER A 141 -24.43 8.45 10.77
N LYS A 142 -24.99 7.84 9.72
CA LYS A 142 -24.71 6.45 9.32
C LYS A 142 -23.30 6.27 8.79
N PHE A 143 -22.75 7.28 8.07
CA PHE A 143 -21.34 7.27 7.68
C PHE A 143 -20.45 7.34 8.92
N LYS A 144 -20.79 8.18 9.89
CA LYS A 144 -20.05 8.28 11.15
C LYS A 144 -20.03 6.97 11.92
N GLU A 145 -21.16 6.26 12.00
CA GLU A 145 -21.25 4.94 12.66
C GLU A 145 -20.27 3.93 12.08
N LEU A 146 -20.02 3.95 10.75
CA LEU A 146 -19.12 3.03 10.06
C LEU A 146 -17.68 3.52 9.98
N PHE A 147 -17.47 4.83 9.80
CA PHE A 147 -16.18 5.39 9.42
C PHE A 147 -15.52 6.27 10.48
N SER A 148 -16.13 6.44 11.66
CA SER A 148 -15.48 7.14 12.78
C SER A 148 -14.33 6.33 13.38
N ALA A 149 -13.53 6.98 14.22
CA ALA A 149 -12.37 6.36 14.88
C ALA A 149 -12.79 5.22 15.82
N ASP A 150 -13.97 5.32 16.43
CA ASP A 150 -14.50 4.33 17.37
C ASP A 150 -15.27 3.21 16.66
N ALA A 151 -15.53 3.34 15.36
CA ALA A 151 -16.24 2.34 14.58
C ALA A 151 -15.45 1.03 14.50
N ALA A 152 -16.05 -0.07 14.95
CA ALA A 152 -15.44 -1.39 14.96
C ALA A 152 -15.00 -1.85 13.54
N TYR A 153 -15.76 -1.47 12.51
CA TYR A 153 -15.42 -1.70 11.12
C TYR A 153 -14.06 -1.09 10.77
N MET A 154 -13.83 0.19 11.09
CA MET A 154 -12.58 0.90 10.79
C MET A 154 -11.41 0.36 11.60
N GLN A 155 -11.60 0.03 12.88
CA GLN A 155 -10.55 -0.54 13.72
C GLN A 155 -10.08 -1.91 13.19
N ARG A 156 -11.04 -2.78 12.83
CA ARG A 156 -10.73 -4.09 12.24
C ARG A 156 -10.05 -3.94 10.88
N THR A 157 -10.57 -3.08 10.01
CA THR A 157 -9.97 -2.76 8.71
C THR A 157 -8.55 -2.22 8.86
N SER A 158 -8.30 -1.34 9.83
CA SER A 158 -6.97 -0.80 10.14
C SER A 158 -5.95 -1.91 10.46
N THR A 159 -6.38 -2.89 11.24
CA THR A 159 -5.52 -4.04 11.61
C THR A 159 -5.07 -4.81 10.37
N TYR A 160 -5.97 -5.10 9.44
CA TYR A 160 -5.62 -5.84 8.22
C TYR A 160 -4.87 -4.99 7.21
N ALA A 161 -5.20 -3.71 7.07
CA ALA A 161 -4.43 -2.78 6.25
C ALA A 161 -2.97 -2.67 6.71
N LYS A 162 -2.74 -2.64 8.04
CA LYS A 162 -1.39 -2.65 8.60
C LYS A 162 -0.63 -3.95 8.29
N ARG A 163 -1.26 -5.11 8.52
CA ARG A 163 -0.66 -6.43 8.22
C ARG A 163 -0.32 -6.57 6.74
N PHE A 164 -1.24 -6.15 5.87
CA PHE A 164 -1.05 -6.19 4.43
C PHE A 164 0.11 -5.30 3.98
N ALA A 165 0.18 -4.06 4.46
CA ALA A 165 1.28 -3.14 4.16
C ALA A 165 2.64 -3.70 4.62
N SER A 166 2.72 -4.22 5.86
CA SER A 166 3.96 -4.81 6.39
C SER A 166 4.41 -6.04 5.58
N ARG A 167 3.46 -6.87 5.13
CA ARG A 167 3.81 -8.02 4.27
C ARG A 167 4.30 -7.57 2.90
N GLY A 168 3.63 -6.61 2.27
CA GLY A 168 4.07 -6.01 1.00
C GLY A 168 5.47 -5.42 1.09
N GLU A 169 5.79 -4.77 2.21
CA GLU A 169 7.13 -4.21 2.47
C GLU A 169 8.20 -5.30 2.53
N ALA A 170 7.95 -6.38 3.25
CA ALA A 170 8.86 -7.53 3.33
C ALA A 170 9.08 -8.19 1.96
N LEU A 171 8.03 -8.30 1.13
CA LEU A 171 8.14 -8.87 -0.20
C LEU A 171 8.98 -8.00 -1.14
N VAL A 172 8.76 -6.70 -1.16
CA VAL A 172 9.55 -5.76 -1.98
C VAL A 172 11.02 -5.75 -1.53
N ALA A 173 11.30 -5.79 -0.22
CA ALA A 173 12.66 -5.91 0.29
C ALA A 173 13.34 -7.22 -0.18
N SER A 174 12.61 -8.34 -0.14
CA SER A 174 13.11 -9.62 -0.64
C SER A 174 13.41 -9.58 -2.15
N ASP A 175 12.52 -8.99 -2.95
CA ASP A 175 12.73 -8.84 -4.40
C ASP A 175 13.96 -7.99 -4.71
N ASN A 176 14.16 -6.89 -3.97
CA ASN A 176 15.34 -6.03 -4.12
C ASN A 176 16.64 -6.78 -3.78
N ASN A 177 16.64 -7.54 -2.69
CA ASN A 177 17.82 -8.36 -2.31
C ASN A 177 18.17 -9.40 -3.39
N ARG A 178 17.17 -10.07 -3.96
CA ARG A 178 17.37 -11.01 -5.07
C ARG A 178 17.94 -10.35 -6.32
N LEU A 179 17.49 -9.14 -6.64
CA LEU A 179 18.02 -8.37 -7.77
C LEU A 179 19.48 -7.96 -7.55
N MET A 180 19.85 -7.55 -6.35
CA MET A 180 21.22 -7.21 -5.98
C MET A 180 22.14 -8.43 -6.06
N GLN A 181 21.70 -9.58 -5.54
CA GLN A 181 22.46 -10.83 -5.63
C GLN A 181 22.70 -11.24 -7.09
N LYS A 182 21.68 -11.14 -7.96
CA LYS A 182 21.83 -11.42 -9.38
C LYS A 182 22.83 -10.49 -10.07
N LYS A 183 22.80 -9.19 -9.75
CA LYS A 183 23.75 -8.21 -10.30
C LYS A 183 25.17 -8.52 -9.85
N ASN A 184 25.39 -8.85 -8.59
CA ASN A 184 26.71 -9.19 -8.06
C ASN A 184 27.24 -10.50 -8.69
N ALA A 185 26.41 -11.53 -8.85
CA ALA A 185 26.79 -12.78 -9.53
C ALA A 185 27.17 -12.54 -10.99
N ALA A 186 26.43 -11.69 -11.71
CA ALA A 186 26.75 -11.33 -13.10
C ALA A 186 28.06 -10.55 -13.21
N ALA A 187 28.37 -9.68 -12.24
CA ALA A 187 29.62 -8.92 -12.21
C ALA A 187 30.83 -9.79 -11.91
N THR A 188 30.68 -10.85 -11.09
CA THR A 188 31.78 -11.79 -10.76
C THR A 188 32.00 -12.80 -11.87
N GLY A 189 30.99 -13.17 -12.64
CA GLY A 189 31.10 -14.13 -13.77
C GLY A 189 31.79 -13.57 -15.00
N SER A 190 32.00 -12.27 -15.09
CA SER A 190 32.67 -11.63 -16.24
C SER A 190 34.20 -11.51 -16.09
N SER A 191 34.80 -11.99 -14.99
CA SER A 191 36.24 -11.90 -14.72
C SER A 191 37.00 -13.25 -14.86
N ALA A 192 36.37 -14.31 -15.38
CA ALA A 192 37.01 -15.61 -15.51
C ALA A 192 37.12 -16.04 -16.98
N THR A 193 37.96 -15.35 -17.75
CA THR A 193 38.55 -15.92 -18.99
C THR A 193 39.85 -15.17 -19.28
N ASP A 194 40.95 -15.60 -18.74
CA ASP A 194 42.19 -15.88 -19.45
C ASP A 194 43.31 -16.22 -18.43
N GLY A 195 44.03 -17.30 -18.69
CA GLY A 195 45.25 -17.53 -17.95
C GLY A 195 45.54 -19.00 -17.59
N THR A 196 45.75 -19.84 -18.62
CA THR A 196 46.84 -20.82 -18.74
C THR A 196 47.18 -21.75 -17.56
N THR A 197 46.98 -23.05 -17.83
CA THR A 197 47.64 -24.24 -17.28
C THR A 197 49.03 -24.04 -16.68
N THR A 198 49.28 -24.57 -15.46
CA THR A 198 50.50 -25.38 -15.19
C THR A 198 50.26 -26.33 -14.00
N SER A 199 50.57 -27.60 -14.24
CA SER A 199 50.53 -28.74 -13.33
C SER A 199 51.47 -28.57 -12.14
N GLY A 200 51.13 -29.14 -11.00
CA GLY A 200 52.00 -29.36 -9.87
C GLY A 200 51.31 -30.04 -8.72
N ALA A 201 51.38 -31.34 -8.61
CA ALA A 201 50.99 -32.15 -7.50
C ALA A 201 51.85 -31.85 -6.26
N THR A 202 51.31 -31.88 -5.05
CA THR A 202 51.77 -32.74 -3.93
C THR A 202 51.07 -32.34 -2.58
N GLU A 203 50.44 -33.36 -2.01
CA GLU A 203 50.33 -33.73 -0.58
C GLU A 203 49.69 -32.77 0.46
N SER A 204 48.64 -33.30 1.08
CA SER A 204 48.16 -33.06 2.48
C SER A 204 49.24 -33.50 3.52
N PRO A 205 49.13 -33.19 4.86
CA PRO A 205 47.89 -33.21 5.63
C PRO A 205 47.76 -32.17 6.78
N ASP A 206 46.51 -32.08 7.29
CA ASP A 206 46.11 -31.95 8.70
C ASP A 206 46.48 -30.69 9.50
N ASP A 207 45.56 -29.92 9.93
CA ASP A 207 45.14 -29.71 11.32
C ASP A 207 43.96 -28.74 11.45
N GLY A 208 43.04 -29.11 12.32
CA GLY A 208 41.81 -28.40 12.55
C GLY A 208 41.98 -27.03 13.21
N THR A 209 41.14 -26.14 12.77
CA THR A 209 40.56 -25.13 13.65
C THR A 209 39.24 -24.63 13.06
N ALA A 210 38.21 -24.96 13.79
CA ALA A 210 36.89 -24.36 13.60
C ALA A 210 36.99 -22.85 13.77
N THR A 211 36.76 -22.08 12.72
CA THR A 211 36.51 -20.66 12.85
C THR A 211 35.08 -20.36 12.47
N THR A 212 34.33 -20.18 13.54
CA THR A 212 33.01 -19.64 13.73
C THR A 212 32.56 -18.69 12.62
N ALA A 213 31.44 -19.07 12.04
CA ALA A 213 30.55 -18.17 11.30
C ALA A 213 29.93 -17.15 12.29
N ALA A 214 30.59 -16.04 12.51
CA ALA A 214 30.00 -14.93 13.26
C ALA A 214 30.72 -13.61 12.91
N GLN A 215 30.40 -13.07 11.75
CA GLN A 215 30.43 -11.63 11.52
C GLN A 215 29.54 -11.29 10.32
N ILE A 216 28.25 -11.49 10.50
CA ILE A 216 27.28 -10.69 9.76
C ILE A 216 27.24 -9.36 10.47
N VAL A 217 28.04 -8.43 9.97
CA VAL A 217 27.93 -7.02 10.34
C VAL A 217 26.50 -6.59 10.07
N SER A 218 25.77 -6.34 11.15
CA SER A 218 24.50 -5.64 11.15
C SER A 218 24.75 -4.19 10.73
N GLN A 219 24.91 -3.94 9.45
CA GLN A 219 24.67 -2.62 8.91
C GLN A 219 23.15 -2.44 8.85
N SER A 220 22.64 -1.72 9.81
CA SER A 220 21.33 -1.12 9.73
C SER A 220 21.35 -0.15 8.54
N LEU A 221 20.99 -0.66 7.36
CA LEU A 221 20.74 0.16 6.19
C LEU A 221 19.52 1.01 6.51
N ASP A 222 19.78 2.30 6.67
CA ASP A 222 18.75 3.32 6.87
C ASP A 222 17.76 3.22 5.70
N LEU A 223 16.53 2.83 6.01
CA LEU A 223 15.46 2.59 5.03
C LEU A 223 15.15 3.85 4.20
N ASP A 224 15.41 5.03 4.75
CA ASP A 224 15.23 6.30 4.06
C ASP A 224 16.29 6.51 2.96
N THR A 225 17.50 6.01 3.13
CA THR A 225 18.57 6.08 2.13
C THR A 225 18.31 5.13 0.95
N LEU A 226 17.72 3.94 1.20
CA LEU A 226 17.36 2.97 0.16
C LEU A 226 16.15 3.43 -0.68
N LEU A 227 15.21 4.14 -0.08
CA LEU A 227 14.06 4.72 -0.79
C LEU A 227 14.44 5.93 -1.65
N ASN A 228 15.57 6.58 -1.35
CA ASN A 228 16.01 7.79 -2.06
C ASN A 228 17.04 7.54 -3.18
N THR A 229 17.60 6.33 -3.28
CA THR A 229 18.70 6.04 -4.22
C THR A 229 18.35 5.15 -5.40
N GLY A 230 17.11 4.75 -5.66
CA GLY A 230 16.94 3.75 -6.70
C GLY A 230 15.65 3.64 -7.49
N ILE A 231 14.60 4.38 -7.20
CA ILE A 231 13.37 4.27 -7.99
C ILE A 231 12.86 5.66 -8.34
N GLY A 232 13.13 6.11 -9.56
CA GLY A 232 12.40 7.22 -10.18
C GLY A 232 13.01 8.60 -10.04
N LYS A 233 14.32 8.80 -10.26
CA LYS A 233 14.85 10.11 -10.63
C LYS A 233 15.02 10.22 -12.14
N ASN A 234 13.92 10.46 -12.82
CA ASN A 234 13.89 11.25 -14.04
C ASN A 234 12.89 12.38 -13.81
N ILE A 235 13.31 13.39 -13.06
CA ILE A 235 12.65 14.68 -13.03
C ILE A 235 13.37 15.52 -14.10
N ASN A 236 12.81 15.54 -15.29
CA ASN A 236 13.16 16.52 -16.30
C ASN A 236 12.39 17.80 -15.96
N ILE A 237 13.05 18.73 -15.27
CA ILE A 237 12.55 20.09 -15.09
C ILE A 237 13.00 20.85 -16.32
N ILE A 238 12.07 21.08 -17.25
CA ILE A 238 12.20 22.12 -18.26
C ILE A 238 11.46 23.34 -17.72
N LEU A 239 12.21 24.41 -17.54
CA LEU A 239 11.74 25.75 -17.21
C LEU A 239 10.90 26.33 -18.34
#